data_604479a464f4691624901159c823200e
#
_entry.id   604479a464f4691624901159c823200e
#
_cell.length_a   1.000
_cell.length_b   1.000
_cell.length_c   1.000
_cell.angle_alpha   90.00
_cell.angle_beta   90.00
_cell.angle_gamma   90.00
#
_symmetry.space_group_name_H-M   'P 1'
#
loop_
_entity.id
_entity.type
_entity.pdbx_description
1 polymer ?
#
loop_
_entity_poly.entity_id
_entity_poly.type
_entity_poly.pdbx_seq_one_letter_code
_entity_poly.pdbx_strand_id
1 'polypeptide(L)'
;LLSVVRAAFGETFTFGIVELSLKINGLILFVSGLSGIASLYFGSRKPVKQAAKITVIEAIRQSNNEVSKKKFRDGKIVSLVFGIYGSLAAKNIKRNPKRFRAITGSIFLSVVVALSLYSLSDFMLYQTSLDMKEDGSCYTDVISTIQYKDIPTAIGALSDENITADVSYSFQRYMTAEFSQEQINPDMQGYFINGTKAEVYVVGLDEEHFTSFCEENGFHIMTGSSNRGILLNQTMGYYNAGQNRVIAGSPFLIEPGTEIIPLGASEDTLPIIVEEIVSEENANIQSMFVRDRAVLIVPLSYFNWLIDDNAYVEMRIQTAQHKEAMECLADRGFPQTVDIAAATNNSRQVYTIAKLVICLFSILMTVIISLNVCNTISNTIHLRRSEFAVLRSVGMTAKG
;
A
#
# COMPACT_ATOMS: atom_id res chain seq x y z
N LEU A 1 -13.85 11.89 -19.01
CA LEU A 1 -13.18 11.82 -17.71
C LEU A 1 -11.68 12.10 -17.87
N LEU A 2 -10.97 11.42 -18.79
CA LEU A 2 -9.55 11.65 -19.07
C LEU A 2 -9.26 13.06 -19.57
N SER A 3 -10.15 13.64 -20.41
CA SER A 3 -10.03 15.03 -20.86
C SER A 3 -10.21 16.03 -19.73
N VAL A 4 -11.08 15.74 -18.76
CA VAL A 4 -11.29 16.58 -17.58
C VAL A 4 -10.10 16.47 -16.63
N VAL A 5 -9.55 15.28 -16.45
CA VAL A 5 -8.33 15.05 -15.66
C VAL A 5 -7.13 15.76 -16.30
N ARG A 6 -6.96 15.66 -17.61
CA ARG A 6 -5.93 16.38 -18.36
C ARG A 6 -6.07 17.91 -18.29
N ALA A 7 -7.30 18.42 -18.34
CA ALA A 7 -7.58 19.85 -18.20
C ALA A 7 -7.36 20.37 -16.76
N ALA A 8 -7.60 19.53 -15.75
CA ALA A 8 -7.46 19.91 -14.35
C ALA A 8 -6.01 19.88 -13.85
N PHE A 9 -5.17 19.00 -14.41
CA PHE A 9 -3.81 18.77 -13.92
C PHE A 9 -2.68 19.21 -14.88
N GLY A 10 -3.03 19.75 -16.04
CA GLY A 10 -2.08 20.31 -17.01
C GLY A 10 -1.10 19.28 -17.58
N GLU A 11 0.02 19.78 -18.09
CA GLU A 11 1.08 18.97 -18.70
C GLU A 11 1.89 18.13 -17.71
N THR A 12 1.67 18.30 -16.41
CA THR A 12 2.28 17.50 -15.34
C THR A 12 1.88 16.03 -15.39
N PHE A 13 0.98 15.64 -16.28
CA PHE A 13 0.56 14.26 -16.51
C PHE A 13 1.27 13.58 -17.70
N THR A 14 2.37 14.08 -18.14
CA THR A 14 3.28 13.34 -19.02
C THR A 14 4.09 12.36 -18.17
N PHE A 15 3.57 11.16 -18.03
CA PHE A 15 4.38 10.02 -17.58
C PHE A 15 5.55 9.87 -18.55
N GLY A 16 6.76 9.97 -18.08
CA GLY A 16 7.97 9.90 -18.91
C GLY A 16 8.10 8.63 -19.75
N ILE A 17 7.30 7.59 -19.50
CA ILE A 17 7.31 6.32 -20.22
C ILE A 17 5.90 5.78 -20.55
N VAL A 18 4.84 6.26 -19.87
CA VAL A 18 3.48 5.72 -20.06
C VAL A 18 2.54 6.81 -20.53
N GLU A 19 2.31 6.89 -21.84
CA GLU A 19 1.17 7.63 -22.36
C GLU A 19 -0.13 6.96 -21.90
N LEU A 20 -0.91 7.64 -21.05
CA LEU A 20 -2.27 7.23 -20.72
C LEU A 20 -3.14 7.30 -21.99
N SER A 21 -3.08 6.28 -22.81
CA SER A 21 -3.96 6.11 -23.96
C SER A 21 -5.20 5.33 -23.54
N LEU A 22 -6.37 5.89 -23.79
CA LEU A 22 -7.65 5.21 -23.58
C LEU A 22 -7.79 4.13 -24.66
N LYS A 23 -7.27 2.93 -24.41
CA LYS A 23 -7.53 1.78 -25.28
C LYS A 23 -8.93 1.24 -25.00
N ILE A 24 -9.87 1.66 -25.83
CA ILE A 24 -11.23 1.12 -25.80
C ILE A 24 -11.19 -0.30 -26.34
N ASN A 25 -11.30 -1.28 -25.44
CA ASN A 25 -11.40 -2.67 -25.84
C ASN A 25 -12.87 -3.00 -26.16
N GLY A 26 -13.17 -3.24 -27.44
CA GLY A 26 -14.51 -3.55 -27.91
C GLY A 26 -15.13 -4.77 -27.22
N LEU A 27 -14.31 -5.75 -26.81
CA LEU A 27 -14.78 -6.93 -26.08
C LEU A 27 -15.28 -6.57 -24.66
N ILE A 28 -14.58 -5.66 -23.97
CA ILE A 28 -15.01 -5.19 -22.64
C ILE A 28 -16.34 -4.42 -22.75
N LEU A 29 -16.47 -3.54 -23.77
CA LEU A 29 -17.72 -2.84 -24.03
C LEU A 29 -18.86 -3.81 -24.34
N PHE A 30 -18.62 -4.81 -25.16
CA PHE A 30 -19.63 -5.82 -25.49
C PHE A 30 -20.06 -6.62 -24.26
N VAL A 31 -19.11 -7.12 -23.46
CA VAL A 31 -19.39 -7.88 -22.24
C VAL A 31 -20.13 -7.01 -21.20
N SER A 32 -19.73 -5.76 -21.03
CA SER A 32 -20.42 -4.83 -20.10
C SER A 32 -21.84 -4.50 -20.57
N GLY A 33 -22.04 -4.27 -21.87
CA GLY A 33 -23.36 -4.06 -22.45
C GLY A 33 -24.25 -5.29 -22.30
N LEU A 34 -23.73 -6.49 -22.61
CA LEU A 34 -24.45 -7.75 -22.45
C LEU A 34 -24.85 -8.01 -20.99
N SER A 35 -23.93 -7.76 -20.05
CA SER A 35 -24.21 -7.90 -18.61
C SER A 35 -25.27 -6.93 -18.12
N GLY A 36 -25.27 -5.69 -18.63
CA GLY A 36 -26.32 -4.69 -18.37
C GLY A 36 -27.70 -5.14 -18.86
N ILE A 37 -27.80 -5.62 -20.10
CA ILE A 37 -29.04 -6.14 -20.68
C ILE A 37 -29.52 -7.38 -19.90
N ALA A 38 -28.63 -8.31 -19.57
CA ALA A 38 -28.95 -9.48 -18.77
C ALA A 38 -29.48 -9.09 -17.38
N SER A 39 -28.84 -8.12 -16.72
CA SER A 39 -29.29 -7.60 -15.42
C SER A 39 -30.70 -7.02 -15.49
N LEU A 40 -31.00 -6.20 -16.52
CA LEU A 40 -32.33 -5.66 -16.75
C LEU A 40 -33.36 -6.77 -17.00
N TYR A 41 -33.03 -7.77 -17.83
CA TYR A 41 -33.92 -8.89 -18.13
C TYR A 41 -34.24 -9.69 -16.89
N PHE A 42 -33.24 -10.10 -16.12
CA PHE A 42 -33.48 -10.90 -14.90
C PHE A 42 -34.16 -10.08 -13.80
N GLY A 43 -33.81 -8.79 -13.67
CA GLY A 43 -34.42 -7.87 -12.70
C GLY A 43 -35.91 -7.59 -13.00
N SER A 44 -36.30 -7.45 -14.27
CA SER A 44 -37.67 -7.17 -14.67
C SER A 44 -38.56 -8.38 -14.72
N ARG A 45 -38.02 -9.59 -14.88
CA ARG A 45 -38.80 -10.84 -15.08
C ARG A 45 -39.82 -11.15 -13.99
N LYS A 46 -39.46 -10.96 -12.72
CA LYS A 46 -40.38 -11.19 -11.57
C LYS A 46 -41.49 -10.14 -11.50
N PRO A 47 -41.20 -8.81 -11.53
CA PRO A 47 -42.23 -7.77 -11.52
C PRO A 47 -43.20 -7.90 -12.69
N VAL A 48 -42.72 -8.15 -13.91
CA VAL A 48 -43.54 -8.31 -15.10
C VAL A 48 -44.47 -9.50 -14.97
N LYS A 49 -44.00 -10.68 -14.54
CA LYS A 49 -44.83 -11.84 -14.29
C LYS A 49 -45.89 -11.61 -13.20
N GLN A 50 -45.59 -10.81 -12.18
CA GLN A 50 -46.55 -10.45 -11.14
C GLN A 50 -47.60 -9.48 -11.67
N ALA A 51 -47.20 -8.46 -12.45
CA ALA A 51 -48.13 -7.54 -13.10
C ALA A 51 -49.08 -8.23 -14.07
N ALA A 52 -48.58 -9.21 -14.86
CA ALA A 52 -49.40 -9.98 -15.80
C ALA A 52 -50.43 -10.94 -15.13
N LYS A 53 -50.29 -11.24 -13.85
CA LYS A 53 -51.21 -12.08 -13.09
C LYS A 53 -52.33 -11.31 -12.38
N ILE A 54 -52.26 -9.99 -12.35
CA ILE A 54 -53.26 -9.14 -11.71
C ILE A 54 -54.50 -9.09 -12.62
N THR A 55 -55.65 -9.54 -12.12
CA THR A 55 -56.92 -9.43 -12.85
C THR A 55 -57.43 -7.99 -12.85
N VAL A 56 -58.21 -7.63 -13.88
CA VAL A 56 -58.77 -6.29 -14.03
C VAL A 56 -59.61 -5.89 -12.82
N ILE A 57 -60.35 -6.83 -12.22
CA ILE A 57 -61.14 -6.59 -11.03
C ILE A 57 -60.27 -6.32 -9.81
N GLU A 58 -59.15 -7.01 -9.69
CA GLU A 58 -58.17 -6.86 -8.60
C GLU A 58 -57.43 -5.54 -8.72
N ALA A 59 -57.13 -5.10 -9.95
CA ALA A 59 -56.53 -3.80 -10.24
C ALA A 59 -57.44 -2.62 -9.88
N ILE A 60 -58.76 -2.73 -10.15
CA ILE A 60 -59.73 -1.71 -9.82
C ILE A 60 -60.03 -1.67 -8.30
N ARG A 61 -60.08 -2.82 -7.66
CA ARG A 61 -60.42 -2.92 -6.24
C ARG A 61 -59.31 -2.44 -5.29
N GLN A 62 -58.07 -2.27 -5.76
CA GLN A 62 -56.89 -1.88 -4.96
C GLN A 62 -56.73 -2.63 -3.61
N SER A 63 -57.37 -3.79 -3.44
CA SER A 63 -57.64 -4.39 -2.12
C SER A 63 -56.70 -5.55 -1.75
N ASN A 64 -55.59 -5.75 -2.44
CA ASN A 64 -54.59 -6.74 -2.04
C ASN A 64 -53.54 -6.21 -1.08
N ASN A 65 -53.99 -5.59 -0.01
CA ASN A 65 -53.19 -5.55 1.19
C ASN A 65 -53.57 -6.75 2.06
N GLU A 66 -52.90 -7.87 1.92
CA GLU A 66 -52.92 -8.93 2.96
C GLU A 66 -52.34 -8.31 4.24
N VAL A 67 -53.22 -7.65 4.99
CA VAL A 67 -52.91 -7.10 6.28
C VAL A 67 -52.67 -8.28 7.23
N SER A 68 -51.42 -8.53 7.55
CA SER A 68 -51.10 -9.50 8.61
C SER A 68 -51.85 -9.13 9.89
N LYS A 69 -52.80 -10.01 10.33
CA LYS A 69 -53.59 -9.82 11.54
C LYS A 69 -52.77 -10.00 12.84
N LYS A 70 -51.46 -10.10 12.77
CA LYS A 70 -50.56 -10.26 13.94
C LYS A 70 -50.48 -8.95 14.74
N LYS A 71 -50.82 -9.03 16.05
CA LYS A 71 -50.66 -7.93 16.99
C LYS A 71 -49.16 -7.78 17.33
N PHE A 72 -48.54 -6.69 16.90
CA PHE A 72 -47.13 -6.42 17.18
C PHE A 72 -46.98 -5.59 18.45
N ARG A 73 -46.07 -6.03 19.35
CA ARG A 73 -45.70 -5.26 20.55
C ARG A 73 -44.78 -4.11 20.17
N ASP A 74 -45.03 -2.97 20.80
CA ASP A 74 -44.16 -1.79 20.61
C ASP A 74 -42.78 -2.02 21.21
N GLY A 75 -41.73 -1.69 20.45
CA GLY A 75 -40.40 -1.61 21.00
C GLY A 75 -40.27 -0.37 21.86
N LYS A 76 -40.12 -0.53 23.20
CA LYS A 76 -39.98 0.59 24.16
C LYS A 76 -38.89 1.59 23.76
N ILE A 77 -37.77 1.10 23.15
CA ILE A 77 -36.65 1.94 22.69
C ILE A 77 -37.05 2.85 21.52
N VAL A 78 -37.82 2.33 20.55
CA VAL A 78 -38.23 3.10 19.37
C VAL A 78 -39.22 4.19 19.74
N SER A 79 -40.13 3.90 20.68
CA SER A 79 -41.10 4.91 21.20
C SER A 79 -40.41 5.97 22.06
N LEU A 80 -39.34 5.63 22.75
CA LEU A 80 -38.57 6.56 23.57
C LEU A 80 -37.75 7.56 22.72
N VAL A 81 -37.12 7.08 21.64
CA VAL A 81 -36.24 7.92 20.81
C VAL A 81 -37.02 8.70 19.74
N PHE A 82 -38.01 8.08 19.11
CA PHE A 82 -38.74 8.62 17.95
C PHE A 82 -40.22 8.92 18.22
N GLY A 83 -40.68 8.80 19.46
CA GLY A 83 -42.05 9.06 19.84
C GLY A 83 -43.11 8.18 19.17
N ILE A 84 -44.33 8.70 19.06
CA ILE A 84 -45.48 8.01 18.47
C ILE A 84 -45.27 7.69 17.01
N TYR A 85 -44.63 8.61 16.28
CA TYR A 85 -44.35 8.43 14.81
C TYR A 85 -43.36 7.29 14.55
N GLY A 86 -42.33 7.17 15.39
CA GLY A 86 -41.37 6.06 15.32
C GLY A 86 -42.03 4.72 15.65
N SER A 87 -42.90 4.65 16.63
CA SER A 87 -43.63 3.43 16.97
C SER A 87 -44.58 3.01 15.83
N LEU A 88 -45.25 3.96 15.20
CA LEU A 88 -46.08 3.69 14.02
C LEU A 88 -45.28 3.19 12.82
N ALA A 89 -44.13 3.80 12.56
CA ALA A 89 -43.21 3.39 11.51
C ALA A 89 -42.71 1.97 11.77
N ALA A 90 -42.28 1.65 13.01
CA ALA A 90 -41.81 0.30 13.37
C ALA A 90 -42.89 -0.78 13.22
N LYS A 91 -44.14 -0.49 13.59
CA LYS A 91 -45.29 -1.38 13.37
C LYS A 91 -45.53 -1.63 11.87
N ASN A 92 -45.40 -0.59 11.06
CA ASN A 92 -45.55 -0.69 9.62
C ASN A 92 -44.45 -1.55 8.99
N ILE A 93 -43.21 -1.41 9.43
CA ILE A 93 -42.08 -2.26 9.00
C ILE A 93 -42.36 -3.72 9.33
N LYS A 94 -42.80 -4.01 10.56
CA LYS A 94 -43.12 -5.36 11.02
C LYS A 94 -44.33 -5.97 10.26
N ARG A 95 -45.24 -5.12 9.78
CA ARG A 95 -46.44 -5.58 9.02
C ARG A 95 -46.07 -6.06 7.62
N ASN A 96 -45.04 -5.51 6.97
CA ASN A 96 -44.60 -5.86 5.63
C ASN A 96 -43.11 -6.31 5.58
N PRO A 97 -42.74 -7.41 6.25
CA PRO A 97 -41.33 -7.75 6.46
C PRO A 97 -40.61 -8.16 5.16
N LYS A 98 -41.31 -8.80 4.20
CA LYS A 98 -40.70 -9.20 2.93
C LYS A 98 -40.19 -8.03 2.11
N ARG A 99 -40.96 -6.93 2.06
CA ARG A 99 -40.62 -5.74 1.33
C ARG A 99 -39.46 -4.99 1.99
N PHE A 100 -39.52 -4.82 3.31
CA PHE A 100 -38.46 -4.13 4.05
C PHE A 100 -37.15 -4.92 4.05
N ARG A 101 -37.19 -6.25 4.11
CA ARG A 101 -35.96 -7.06 3.96
C ARG A 101 -35.28 -6.86 2.60
N ALA A 102 -36.05 -6.74 1.52
CA ALA A 102 -35.47 -6.50 0.19
C ALA A 102 -34.78 -5.10 0.13
N ILE A 103 -35.42 -4.08 0.70
CA ILE A 103 -34.86 -2.72 0.77
C ILE A 103 -33.61 -2.68 1.64
N THR A 104 -33.70 -3.21 2.86
CA THR A 104 -32.59 -3.24 3.82
C THR A 104 -31.44 -4.08 3.26
N GLY A 105 -31.75 -5.22 2.61
CA GLY A 105 -30.73 -6.06 1.96
C GLY A 105 -30.00 -5.36 0.82
N SER A 106 -30.72 -4.59 0.00
CA SER A 106 -30.11 -3.80 -1.08
C SER A 106 -29.16 -2.73 -0.53
N ILE A 107 -29.61 -1.96 0.47
CA ILE A 107 -28.78 -0.94 1.11
C ILE A 107 -27.57 -1.58 1.79
N PHE A 108 -27.78 -2.65 2.57
CA PHE A 108 -26.70 -3.37 3.24
C PHE A 108 -25.65 -3.88 2.25
N LEU A 109 -26.08 -4.53 1.16
CA LEU A 109 -25.16 -5.03 0.14
C LEU A 109 -24.35 -3.88 -0.50
N SER A 110 -25.02 -2.77 -0.81
CA SER A 110 -24.35 -1.60 -1.38
C SER A 110 -23.27 -1.02 -0.42
N VAL A 111 -23.59 -0.94 0.87
CA VAL A 111 -22.64 -0.46 1.89
C VAL A 111 -21.48 -1.45 2.05
N VAL A 112 -21.75 -2.76 2.10
CA VAL A 112 -20.71 -3.79 2.20
C VAL A 112 -19.76 -3.72 1.01
N VAL A 113 -20.29 -3.60 -0.22
CA VAL A 113 -19.47 -3.49 -1.42
C VAL A 113 -18.60 -2.21 -1.37
N ALA A 114 -19.18 -1.08 -0.98
CA ALA A 114 -18.45 0.17 -0.87
C ALA A 114 -17.32 0.09 0.17
N LEU A 115 -17.60 -0.47 1.35
CA LEU A 115 -16.58 -0.63 2.41
C LEU A 115 -15.49 -1.62 1.99
N SER A 116 -15.85 -2.72 1.33
CA SER A 116 -14.86 -3.70 0.84
C SER A 116 -13.93 -3.11 -0.20
N LEU A 117 -14.47 -2.33 -1.13
CA LEU A 117 -13.67 -1.63 -2.15
C LEU A 117 -12.78 -0.55 -1.53
N TYR A 118 -13.31 0.21 -0.58
CA TYR A 118 -12.52 1.21 0.14
C TYR A 118 -11.36 0.55 0.92
N SER A 119 -11.64 -0.50 1.68
CA SER A 119 -10.62 -1.23 2.44
C SER A 119 -9.56 -1.86 1.56
N LEU A 120 -9.96 -2.48 0.42
CA LEU A 120 -9.01 -3.01 -0.56
C LEU A 120 -8.13 -1.91 -1.15
N SER A 121 -8.72 -0.76 -1.44
CA SER A 121 -8.02 0.39 -1.99
C SER A 121 -7.03 0.98 -1.00
N ASP A 122 -7.42 1.13 0.25
CA ASP A 122 -6.56 1.61 1.33
C ASP A 122 -5.39 0.67 1.57
N PHE A 123 -5.64 -0.64 1.57
CA PHE A 123 -4.59 -1.66 1.65
C PHE A 123 -3.60 -1.57 0.48
N MET A 124 -4.09 -1.46 -0.76
CA MET A 124 -3.22 -1.31 -1.94
C MET A 124 -2.37 -0.05 -1.88
N LEU A 125 -2.97 1.07 -1.45
CA LEU A 125 -2.25 2.33 -1.29
C LEU A 125 -1.22 2.26 -0.16
N TYR A 126 -1.54 1.59 0.93
CA TYR A 126 -0.60 1.35 2.03
C TYR A 126 0.60 0.53 1.56
N GLN A 127 0.39 -0.57 0.85
CA GLN A 127 1.47 -1.38 0.28
C GLN A 127 2.37 -0.54 -0.64
N THR A 128 1.78 0.19 -1.58
CA THR A 128 2.56 1.05 -2.48
C THR A 128 3.33 2.13 -1.72
N SER A 129 2.79 2.67 -0.62
CA SER A 129 3.49 3.67 0.20
C SER A 129 4.67 3.06 0.97
N LEU A 130 4.58 1.79 1.34
CA LEU A 130 5.69 1.06 1.92
C LEU A 130 6.80 0.87 0.88
N ASP A 131 6.46 0.36 -0.30
CA ASP A 131 7.42 0.17 -1.39
C ASP A 131 8.17 1.48 -1.72
N MET A 132 7.46 2.62 -1.73
CA MET A 132 8.09 3.94 -1.94
C MET A 132 9.04 4.38 -0.84
N LYS A 133 8.79 3.96 0.40
CA LYS A 133 9.70 4.25 1.52
C LYS A 133 10.92 3.33 1.49
N GLU A 134 10.76 2.14 0.89
CA GLU A 134 11.78 1.10 0.84
C GLU A 134 12.90 1.33 -0.17
N ASP A 135 12.58 2.01 -1.29
CA ASP A 135 13.53 2.16 -2.41
C ASP A 135 14.81 2.97 -2.06
N GLY A 136 15.06 3.25 -0.76
CA GLY A 136 16.24 4.02 -0.33
C GLY A 136 16.32 5.43 -0.94
N SER A 137 15.29 5.78 -1.67
CA SER A 137 15.21 6.99 -2.46
C SER A 137 15.04 8.27 -1.64
N CYS A 138 14.92 8.16 -0.32
CA CYS A 138 14.85 9.35 0.53
C CYS A 138 16.16 10.13 0.58
N TYR A 139 17.29 9.49 0.24
CA TYR A 139 18.63 10.08 0.43
C TYR A 139 19.55 9.93 -0.79
N THR A 140 19.05 9.44 -1.93
CA THR A 140 19.86 9.22 -3.12
C THR A 140 19.08 9.60 -4.35
N ASP A 141 19.63 10.47 -5.17
CA ASP A 141 19.00 10.92 -6.41
C ASP A 141 19.44 10.07 -7.61
N VAL A 142 20.70 9.68 -7.65
CA VAL A 142 21.29 8.86 -8.72
C VAL A 142 22.13 7.74 -8.11
N ILE A 143 21.96 6.53 -8.64
CA ILE A 143 22.81 5.37 -8.29
C ILE A 143 23.57 4.92 -9.53
N SER A 144 24.87 4.68 -9.39
CA SER A 144 25.72 4.14 -10.44
C SER A 144 26.53 2.97 -9.90
N THR A 145 26.51 1.84 -10.62
CA THR A 145 27.38 0.71 -10.32
C THR A 145 28.66 0.83 -11.15
N ILE A 146 29.78 1.05 -10.49
CA ILE A 146 31.08 1.34 -11.11
C ILE A 146 32.18 0.46 -10.52
N GLN A 147 33.31 0.35 -11.22
CA GLN A 147 34.50 -0.29 -10.66
C GLN A 147 35.18 0.64 -9.65
N TYR A 148 35.75 0.07 -8.60
CA TYR A 148 36.38 0.82 -7.52
C TYR A 148 37.45 1.81 -8.02
N LYS A 149 38.26 1.39 -8.98
CA LYS A 149 39.29 2.23 -9.63
C LYS A 149 38.72 3.46 -10.37
N ASP A 150 37.46 3.39 -10.80
CA ASP A 150 36.83 4.42 -11.62
C ASP A 150 36.12 5.52 -10.79
N ILE A 151 36.04 5.35 -9.44
CA ILE A 151 35.45 6.35 -8.54
C ILE A 151 36.04 7.75 -8.75
N PRO A 152 37.36 7.94 -8.76
CA PRO A 152 37.93 9.30 -8.95
C PRO A 152 37.56 9.91 -10.30
N THR A 153 37.45 9.07 -11.35
CA THR A 153 37.06 9.51 -12.68
C THR A 153 35.60 9.95 -12.73
N ALA A 154 34.72 9.21 -12.06
CA ALA A 154 33.29 9.54 -11.97
C ALA A 154 33.07 10.85 -11.17
N ILE A 155 33.73 11.01 -10.04
CA ILE A 155 33.68 12.24 -9.23
C ILE A 155 34.24 13.43 -10.01
N GLY A 156 35.36 13.23 -10.71
CA GLY A 156 35.96 14.25 -11.58
C GLY A 156 35.02 14.68 -12.70
N ALA A 157 34.29 13.75 -13.31
CA ALA A 157 33.30 14.06 -14.34
C ALA A 157 32.18 14.95 -13.85
N LEU A 158 31.64 14.68 -12.67
CA LEU A 158 30.59 15.52 -12.04
C LEU A 158 31.12 16.92 -11.74
N SER A 159 32.35 17.02 -11.26
CA SER A 159 33.00 18.30 -10.97
C SER A 159 33.26 19.11 -12.23
N ASP A 160 33.67 18.49 -13.32
CA ASP A 160 33.94 19.15 -14.62
C ASP A 160 32.68 19.84 -15.18
N GLU A 161 31.51 19.24 -14.96
CA GLU A 161 30.21 19.79 -15.38
C GLU A 161 29.59 20.74 -14.34
N ASN A 162 30.33 21.11 -13.29
CA ASN A 162 29.87 21.96 -12.18
C ASN A 162 28.61 21.40 -11.49
N ILE A 163 28.45 20.08 -11.42
CA ILE A 163 27.37 19.44 -10.70
C ILE A 163 27.76 19.39 -9.22
N THR A 164 27.00 20.12 -8.40
CA THR A 164 27.15 20.03 -6.94
C THR A 164 26.47 18.77 -6.44
N ALA A 165 27.26 17.82 -5.96
CA ALA A 165 26.77 16.54 -5.52
C ALA A 165 27.49 16.09 -4.24
N ASP A 166 26.75 15.47 -3.35
CA ASP A 166 27.30 14.65 -2.28
C ASP A 166 27.37 13.20 -2.80
N VAL A 167 28.56 12.61 -2.71
CA VAL A 167 28.86 11.32 -3.36
C VAL A 167 29.38 10.35 -2.34
N SER A 168 28.58 9.33 -2.04
CA SER A 168 28.96 8.19 -1.23
C SER A 168 29.15 6.94 -2.07
N TYR A 169 29.95 6.01 -1.59
CA TYR A 169 30.08 4.70 -2.25
C TYR A 169 30.11 3.57 -1.24
N SER A 170 29.56 2.43 -1.63
CA SER A 170 29.42 1.28 -0.77
C SER A 170 29.73 -0.01 -1.52
N PHE A 171 30.27 -0.98 -0.78
CA PHE A 171 30.40 -2.36 -1.24
C PHE A 171 29.41 -3.23 -0.45
N GLN A 172 28.64 -4.03 -1.13
CA GLN A 172 27.53 -4.75 -0.54
C GLN A 172 27.65 -6.25 -0.84
N ARG A 173 27.47 -7.09 0.19
CA ARG A 173 27.59 -8.54 0.02
C ARG A 173 26.75 -9.31 1.03
N TYR A 174 26.13 -10.40 0.57
CA TYR A 174 25.57 -11.40 1.46
C TYR A 174 26.70 -12.25 2.04
N MET A 175 26.74 -12.39 3.35
CA MET A 175 27.67 -13.23 4.06
C MET A 175 26.89 -14.20 4.94
N THR A 176 27.30 -15.48 4.93
CA THR A 176 26.75 -16.48 5.85
C THR A 176 27.58 -16.48 7.12
N ALA A 177 26.93 -16.44 8.27
CA ALA A 177 27.58 -16.59 9.57
C ALA A 177 26.89 -17.68 10.39
N GLU A 178 27.61 -18.27 11.35
CA GLU A 178 27.08 -19.28 12.26
C GLU A 178 26.89 -18.68 13.66
N PHE A 179 25.74 -18.96 14.25
CA PHE A 179 25.31 -18.42 15.53
C PHE A 179 25.08 -19.57 16.53
N SER A 180 25.39 -19.36 17.81
CA SER A 180 25.04 -20.29 18.86
C SER A 180 23.52 -20.32 19.09
N GLN A 181 23.00 -21.38 19.68
CA GLN A 181 21.56 -21.50 19.96
C GLN A 181 21.04 -20.40 20.91
N GLU A 182 21.90 -19.86 21.77
CA GLU A 182 21.54 -18.76 22.68
C GLU A 182 21.40 -17.40 21.95
N GLN A 183 22.07 -17.27 20.79
CA GLN A 183 22.05 -16.06 19.97
C GLN A 183 20.87 -16.04 18.99
N ILE A 184 20.11 -17.11 18.94
CA ILE A 184 19.01 -17.28 17.98
C ILE A 184 17.68 -16.95 18.64
N ASN A 185 16.91 -16.06 18.04
CA ASN A 185 15.54 -15.81 18.48
C ASN A 185 14.65 -17.03 18.15
N PRO A 186 14.06 -17.71 19.15
CA PRO A 186 13.22 -18.89 18.91
C PRO A 186 12.04 -18.65 17.98
N ASP A 187 11.48 -17.44 18.00
CA ASP A 187 10.35 -17.06 17.13
C ASP A 187 10.77 -16.88 15.68
N MET A 188 12.06 -16.72 15.43
CA MET A 188 12.68 -16.49 14.13
C MET A 188 13.46 -17.68 13.58
N GLN A 189 13.27 -18.89 14.11
CA GLN A 189 14.00 -20.09 13.67
C GLN A 189 13.93 -20.36 12.16
N GLY A 190 12.82 -19.95 11.53
CA GLY A 190 12.66 -20.07 10.09
C GLY A 190 13.58 -19.16 9.25
N TYR A 191 14.24 -18.21 9.86
CA TYR A 191 15.24 -17.35 9.24
C TYR A 191 16.59 -18.09 9.06
N PHE A 192 16.88 -19.08 9.87
CA PHE A 192 18.16 -19.76 9.93
C PHE A 192 18.22 -20.97 9.00
N ILE A 193 19.32 -21.09 8.27
CA ILE A 193 19.67 -22.24 7.43
C ILE A 193 20.28 -23.33 8.33
N ASN A 194 19.77 -24.56 8.26
CA ASN A 194 20.22 -25.68 9.09
C ASN A 194 20.20 -25.39 10.61
N GLY A 195 19.36 -24.45 11.04
CA GLY A 195 19.11 -24.17 12.46
C GLY A 195 20.10 -23.21 13.15
N THR A 196 21.30 -22.98 12.60
CA THR A 196 22.33 -22.14 13.23
C THR A 196 22.96 -21.13 12.27
N LYS A 197 22.82 -21.29 10.96
CA LYS A 197 23.46 -20.43 9.97
C LYS A 197 22.47 -19.41 9.45
N ALA A 198 22.90 -18.16 9.37
CA ALA A 198 22.09 -17.09 8.79
C ALA A 198 22.87 -16.32 7.72
N GLU A 199 22.17 -15.86 6.72
CA GLU A 199 22.69 -14.86 5.79
C GLU A 199 22.47 -13.49 6.37
N VAL A 200 23.55 -12.72 6.48
CA VAL A 200 23.56 -11.32 6.88
C VAL A 200 24.00 -10.50 5.67
N TYR A 201 23.30 -9.39 5.44
CA TYR A 201 23.67 -8.47 4.38
C TYR A 201 24.68 -7.46 4.94
N VAL A 202 25.93 -7.55 4.46
CA VAL A 202 26.99 -6.68 4.95
C VAL A 202 27.22 -5.55 3.96
N VAL A 203 27.17 -4.33 4.47
CA VAL A 203 27.32 -3.08 3.72
C VAL A 203 28.54 -2.34 4.24
N GLY A 204 29.59 -2.24 3.41
CA GLY A 204 30.75 -1.39 3.68
C GLY A 204 30.51 0.00 3.09
N LEU A 205 30.40 1.00 3.95
CA LEU A 205 30.31 2.42 3.56
C LEU A 205 31.71 3.03 3.52
N ASP A 206 31.93 3.97 2.63
CA ASP A 206 33.16 4.76 2.68
C ASP A 206 33.32 5.47 4.04
N GLU A 207 34.55 5.77 4.42
CA GLU A 207 34.89 6.18 5.79
C GLU A 207 34.21 7.49 6.23
N GLU A 208 34.03 8.42 5.30
CA GLU A 208 33.42 9.72 5.57
C GLU A 208 31.93 9.54 5.87
N HIS A 209 31.23 8.80 4.99
CA HIS A 209 29.80 8.59 5.14
C HIS A 209 29.47 7.61 6.27
N PHE A 210 30.34 6.64 6.54
CA PHE A 210 30.20 5.78 7.73
C PHE A 210 30.27 6.61 9.01
N THR A 211 31.23 7.54 9.10
CA THR A 211 31.38 8.41 10.28
C THR A 211 30.17 9.35 10.43
N SER A 212 29.75 9.99 9.35
CA SER A 212 28.58 10.88 9.34
C SER A 212 27.30 10.11 9.73
N PHE A 213 27.13 8.86 9.22
CA PHE A 213 26.02 8.01 9.57
C PHE A 213 25.99 7.67 11.08
N CYS A 214 27.15 7.41 11.68
CA CYS A 214 27.24 7.16 13.10
C CYS A 214 26.89 8.42 13.91
N GLU A 215 27.40 9.56 13.53
CA GLU A 215 27.15 10.85 14.22
C GLU A 215 25.67 11.25 14.16
N GLU A 216 25.05 11.18 12.99
CA GLU A 216 23.65 11.52 12.77
C GLU A 216 22.68 10.66 13.58
N ASN A 217 23.05 9.38 13.78
CA ASN A 217 22.21 8.44 14.53
C ASN A 217 22.63 8.30 16.00
N GLY A 218 23.68 9.01 16.45
CA GLY A 218 24.13 8.99 17.82
C GLY A 218 24.84 7.70 18.23
N PHE A 219 25.41 6.97 17.27
CA PHE A 219 26.17 5.75 17.53
C PHE A 219 27.60 6.08 17.93
N HIS A 220 28.06 5.44 18.99
CA HIS A 220 29.41 5.63 19.52
C HIS A 220 30.31 4.46 19.09
N ILE A 221 30.85 4.54 17.88
CA ILE A 221 31.80 3.54 17.39
C ILE A 221 33.22 4.05 17.54
N MET A 222 34.14 3.17 18.02
CA MET A 222 35.54 3.50 18.04
C MET A 222 36.07 3.70 16.62
N THR A 223 36.32 4.95 16.24
CA THR A 223 36.91 5.31 14.96
C THR A 223 38.31 4.72 14.82
N GLY A 224 38.60 4.14 13.65
CA GLY A 224 39.92 3.58 13.32
C GLY A 224 40.03 2.04 13.34
N SER A 225 38.96 1.32 13.66
CA SER A 225 38.90 -0.13 13.52
C SER A 225 38.00 -0.51 12.36
N SER A 226 38.56 -1.14 11.34
CA SER A 226 37.80 -1.54 10.13
C SER A 226 36.76 -2.65 10.37
N ASN A 227 36.92 -3.42 11.46
CA ASN A 227 36.10 -4.59 11.75
C ASN A 227 34.99 -4.34 12.78
N ARG A 228 34.62 -3.08 13.02
CA ARG A 228 33.54 -2.72 13.94
C ARG A 228 32.33 -2.21 13.16
N GLY A 229 31.15 -2.65 13.56
CA GLY A 229 29.95 -2.34 12.80
C GLY A 229 28.67 -2.22 13.63
N ILE A 230 27.64 -1.78 12.93
CA ILE A 230 26.29 -1.61 13.45
C ILE A 230 25.42 -2.71 12.86
N LEU A 231 24.72 -3.45 13.71
CA LEU A 231 23.76 -4.46 13.27
C LEU A 231 22.34 -3.89 13.30
N LEU A 232 21.72 -3.80 12.15
CA LEU A 232 20.28 -3.62 12.02
C LEU A 232 19.63 -5.00 12.18
N ASN A 233 19.25 -5.32 13.40
CA ASN A 233 18.75 -6.63 13.80
C ASN A 233 17.24 -6.73 13.54
N GLN A 234 16.84 -6.51 12.30
CA GLN A 234 15.44 -6.59 11.89
C GLN A 234 15.31 -7.13 10.47
N THR A 235 14.32 -7.99 10.25
CA THR A 235 13.85 -8.37 8.92
C THR A 235 12.36 -8.08 8.80
N MET A 236 11.95 -7.47 7.70
CA MET A 236 10.56 -7.07 7.49
C MET A 236 9.81 -8.00 6.53
N GLY A 237 10.50 -8.90 5.86
CA GLY A 237 9.88 -9.69 4.81
C GLY A 237 10.64 -10.93 4.37
N TYR A 238 11.36 -11.61 5.26
CA TYR A 238 12.03 -12.86 4.91
C TYR A 238 11.00 -13.93 4.51
N TYR A 239 11.05 -14.38 3.25
CA TYR A 239 10.20 -15.46 2.79
C TYR A 239 10.83 -16.82 3.09
N ASN A 240 10.24 -17.54 4.04
CA ASN A 240 10.62 -18.91 4.34
C ASN A 240 9.87 -19.87 3.40
N ALA A 241 10.57 -20.39 2.39
CA ALA A 241 10.00 -21.33 1.43
C ALA A 241 9.54 -22.66 2.07
N GLY A 242 10.21 -23.11 3.13
CA GLY A 242 9.85 -24.36 3.85
C GLY A 242 8.54 -24.26 4.63
N GLN A 243 8.21 -23.07 5.10
CA GLN A 243 6.99 -22.79 5.86
C GLN A 243 5.93 -22.04 5.03
N ASN A 244 6.26 -21.67 3.80
CA ASN A 244 5.40 -20.90 2.88
C ASN A 244 4.80 -19.65 3.55
N ARG A 245 5.61 -18.92 4.31
CA ARG A 245 5.19 -17.69 5.00
C ARG A 245 6.31 -16.66 5.03
N VAL A 246 5.89 -15.41 5.14
CA VAL A 246 6.79 -14.28 5.41
C VAL A 246 7.03 -14.20 6.92
N ILE A 247 8.30 -14.02 7.31
CA ILE A 247 8.74 -13.86 8.68
C ILE A 247 9.28 -12.44 8.83
N ALA A 248 8.86 -11.75 9.87
CA ALA A 248 9.34 -10.42 10.23
C ALA A 248 9.69 -10.38 11.73
N GLY A 249 10.72 -9.63 12.07
CA GLY A 249 11.17 -9.46 13.45
C GLY A 249 12.69 -9.42 13.57
N SER A 250 13.19 -9.47 14.80
CA SER A 250 14.62 -9.47 15.13
C SER A 250 15.15 -10.88 15.20
N PRO A 251 15.98 -11.32 14.23
CA PRO A 251 16.43 -12.72 14.18
C PRO A 251 17.45 -13.09 15.27
N PHE A 252 18.23 -12.13 15.78
CA PHE A 252 19.33 -12.40 16.69
C PHE A 252 19.05 -11.93 18.11
N LEU A 253 19.48 -12.73 19.09
CA LEU A 253 19.55 -12.39 20.51
C LEU A 253 21.02 -12.24 20.89
N ILE A 254 21.63 -11.13 20.48
CA ILE A 254 23.04 -10.84 20.73
C ILE A 254 23.18 -9.49 21.44
N GLU A 255 24.30 -9.31 22.11
CA GLU A 255 24.64 -8.06 22.82
C GLU A 255 25.78 -7.32 22.10
N PRO A 256 25.90 -6.00 22.29
CA PRO A 256 27.07 -5.25 21.83
C PRO A 256 28.39 -5.92 22.30
N GLY A 257 29.37 -5.97 21.41
CA GLY A 257 30.62 -6.69 21.61
C GLY A 257 30.62 -8.12 21.05
N THR A 258 29.48 -8.61 20.53
CA THR A 258 29.42 -9.94 19.88
C THR A 258 30.21 -9.94 18.58
N GLU A 259 31.01 -10.99 18.38
CA GLU A 259 31.78 -11.22 17.16
C GLU A 259 30.96 -12.05 16.16
N ILE A 260 30.84 -11.57 14.93
CA ILE A 260 30.23 -12.30 13.81
C ILE A 260 31.36 -12.72 12.87
N ILE A 261 31.52 -14.03 12.67
CA ILE A 261 32.55 -14.61 11.82
C ILE A 261 31.91 -15.08 10.52
N PRO A 262 32.23 -14.45 9.37
CA PRO A 262 31.75 -14.90 8.07
C PRO A 262 32.30 -16.30 7.72
N LEU A 263 31.40 -17.20 7.31
CA LEU A 263 31.79 -18.54 6.87
C LEU A 263 32.41 -18.50 5.47
N GLY A 264 33.50 -19.26 5.29
CA GLY A 264 34.20 -19.30 4.00
C GLY A 264 35.06 -18.07 3.69
N ALA A 265 35.29 -17.24 4.69
CA ALA A 265 36.26 -16.16 4.63
C ALA A 265 37.70 -16.71 4.68
N SER A 266 38.67 -15.95 4.17
CA SER A 266 40.09 -16.31 4.24
C SER A 266 40.60 -16.27 5.69
N GLU A 267 41.74 -16.91 5.96
CA GLU A 267 42.35 -16.87 7.30
C GLU A 267 42.68 -15.44 7.78
N ASP A 268 42.80 -14.52 6.87
CA ASP A 268 43.07 -13.09 7.15
C ASP A 268 41.80 -12.26 7.43
N THR A 269 40.60 -12.86 7.32
CA THR A 269 39.35 -12.13 7.54
C THR A 269 39.10 -11.95 9.03
N LEU A 270 39.03 -10.69 9.45
CA LEU A 270 38.74 -10.39 10.85
C LEU A 270 37.26 -10.64 11.16
N PRO A 271 36.94 -11.10 12.40
CA PRO A 271 35.57 -11.13 12.85
C PRO A 271 35.01 -9.71 12.92
N ILE A 272 33.72 -9.54 12.58
CA ILE A 272 33.04 -8.25 12.73
C ILE A 272 32.52 -8.14 14.16
N ILE A 273 32.95 -7.11 14.87
CA ILE A 273 32.48 -6.81 16.23
C ILE A 273 31.27 -5.90 16.12
N VAL A 274 30.12 -6.38 16.60
CA VAL A 274 28.90 -5.59 16.64
C VAL A 274 28.96 -4.62 17.81
N GLU A 275 29.13 -3.33 17.57
CA GLU A 275 29.17 -2.33 18.63
C GLU A 275 27.77 -1.79 19.00
N GLU A 276 26.92 -1.62 18.00
CA GLU A 276 25.56 -1.13 18.19
C GLU A 276 24.55 -2.06 17.51
N ILE A 277 23.39 -2.20 18.15
CA ILE A 277 22.30 -3.06 17.67
C ILE A 277 21.04 -2.23 17.59
N VAL A 278 20.48 -2.14 16.40
CA VAL A 278 19.23 -1.43 16.14
C VAL A 278 18.13 -2.45 15.86
N SER A 279 17.16 -2.56 16.73
CA SER A 279 16.04 -3.51 16.62
C SER A 279 14.68 -2.83 16.38
N GLU A 280 14.59 -1.51 16.53
CA GLU A 280 13.37 -0.74 16.34
C GLU A 280 13.32 -0.06 14.97
N GLU A 281 12.09 0.16 14.47
CA GLU A 281 11.84 0.94 13.26
C GLU A 281 12.33 2.39 13.42
N ASN A 282 13.58 2.65 13.14
CA ASN A 282 14.06 4.01 12.96
C ASN A 282 13.91 4.37 11.48
N ALA A 283 12.94 5.23 11.16
CA ALA A 283 12.57 5.59 9.78
C ALA A 283 13.75 6.12 8.95
N ASN A 284 14.75 6.71 9.60
CA ASN A 284 15.93 7.26 8.91
C ASN A 284 16.92 6.17 8.48
N ILE A 285 16.94 5.04 9.15
CA ILE A 285 17.87 3.94 8.88
C ILE A 285 17.25 2.92 7.91
N GLN A 286 15.92 2.74 7.94
CA GLN A 286 15.23 1.73 7.14
C GLN A 286 15.32 1.94 5.63
N SER A 287 15.42 3.18 5.18
CA SER A 287 15.41 3.48 3.74
C SER A 287 16.71 3.10 3.02
N MET A 288 17.75 2.71 3.74
CA MET A 288 19.07 2.42 3.17
C MET A 288 19.32 0.95 2.86
N PHE A 289 18.49 0.01 3.35
CA PHE A 289 18.88 -1.40 3.42
C PHE A 289 17.81 -2.40 2.98
N VAL A 290 18.28 -3.58 2.59
CA VAL A 290 17.48 -4.73 2.15
C VAL A 290 16.58 -5.24 3.28
N ARG A 291 15.31 -5.46 3.00
CA ARG A 291 14.29 -5.82 4.02
C ARG A 291 14.25 -7.28 4.43
N ASP A 292 14.71 -8.16 3.56
CA ASP A 292 14.56 -9.59 3.78
C ASP A 292 15.66 -10.19 4.67
N ARG A 293 16.67 -9.40 5.03
CA ARG A 293 17.81 -9.82 5.86
C ARG A 293 18.14 -8.79 6.94
N ALA A 294 18.76 -9.25 8.01
CA ALA A 294 19.45 -8.37 8.93
C ALA A 294 20.67 -7.76 8.22
N VAL A 295 20.94 -6.49 8.48
CA VAL A 295 21.99 -5.73 7.81
C VAL A 295 23.09 -5.38 8.79
N LEU A 296 24.33 -5.61 8.40
CA LEU A 296 25.51 -5.26 9.16
C LEU A 296 26.29 -4.17 8.41
N ILE A 297 26.35 -2.98 8.99
CA ILE A 297 27.02 -1.83 8.40
C ILE A 297 28.42 -1.72 9.00
N VAL A 298 29.43 -1.67 8.13
CA VAL A 298 30.84 -1.58 8.50
C VAL A 298 31.53 -0.50 7.67
N PRO A 299 32.73 -0.01 8.11
CA PRO A 299 33.57 0.80 7.23
C PRO A 299 33.98 0.03 5.98
N LEU A 300 34.10 0.68 4.83
CA LEU A 300 34.52 0.03 3.59
C LEU A 300 35.87 -0.65 3.69
N SER A 301 36.78 -0.11 4.50
CA SER A 301 38.10 -0.67 4.80
C SER A 301 38.05 -2.10 5.37
N TYR A 302 36.92 -2.54 5.92
CA TYR A 302 36.71 -3.96 6.31
C TYR A 302 36.88 -4.91 5.12
N PHE A 303 36.48 -4.46 3.93
CA PHE A 303 36.54 -5.28 2.72
C PHE A 303 37.86 -5.17 1.95
N ASN A 304 38.91 -4.55 2.49
CA ASN A 304 40.21 -4.41 1.81
C ASN A 304 40.83 -5.74 1.36
N TRP A 305 40.46 -6.85 2.00
CA TRP A 305 40.87 -8.19 1.61
C TRP A 305 40.12 -8.75 0.40
N LEU A 306 39.02 -8.12 -0.02
CA LEU A 306 38.13 -8.58 -1.08
C LEU A 306 38.00 -7.58 -2.23
N ILE A 307 38.11 -6.30 -1.94
CA ILE A 307 37.97 -5.22 -2.92
C ILE A 307 39.31 -5.06 -3.63
N ASP A 308 39.32 -5.36 -4.93
CA ASP A 308 40.38 -5.00 -5.84
C ASP A 308 39.94 -3.83 -6.75
N ASP A 309 40.85 -3.35 -7.59
CA ASP A 309 40.60 -2.25 -8.53
C ASP A 309 39.39 -2.52 -9.47
N ASN A 310 39.06 -3.78 -9.72
CA ASN A 310 38.00 -4.19 -10.60
C ASN A 310 36.70 -4.57 -9.83
N ALA A 311 36.69 -4.53 -8.52
CA ALA A 311 35.49 -4.77 -7.73
C ALA A 311 34.41 -3.74 -8.05
N TYR A 312 33.19 -4.18 -8.21
CA TYR A 312 32.06 -3.29 -8.42
C TYR A 312 31.57 -2.75 -7.10
N VAL A 313 31.41 -1.43 -7.04
CA VAL A 313 30.84 -0.69 -5.91
C VAL A 313 29.61 0.08 -6.38
N GLU A 314 28.72 0.31 -5.47
CA GLU A 314 27.54 1.15 -5.67
C GLU A 314 27.90 2.58 -5.25
N MET A 315 27.90 3.49 -6.21
CA MET A 315 28.08 4.92 -5.97
C MET A 315 26.70 5.57 -5.90
N ARG A 316 26.43 6.29 -4.84
CA ARG A 316 25.20 7.01 -4.57
C ARG A 316 25.47 8.50 -4.61
N ILE A 317 24.66 9.23 -5.34
CA ILE A 317 24.83 10.64 -5.61
C ILE A 317 23.59 11.37 -5.17
N GLN A 318 23.75 12.33 -4.27
CA GLN A 318 22.69 13.24 -3.85
C GLN A 318 22.92 14.60 -4.51
N THR A 319 21.99 15.01 -5.37
CA THR A 319 22.10 16.26 -6.12
C THR A 319 20.75 16.75 -6.63
N ALA A 320 20.55 18.06 -6.63
CA ALA A 320 19.39 18.67 -7.27
C ALA A 320 19.40 18.53 -8.81
N GLN A 321 20.57 18.26 -9.40
CA GLN A 321 20.82 18.16 -10.84
C GLN A 321 20.91 16.70 -11.29
N HIS A 322 19.95 15.87 -10.82
CA HIS A 322 19.99 14.41 -11.00
C HIS A 322 20.00 13.95 -12.47
N LYS A 323 19.33 14.68 -13.37
CA LYS A 323 19.29 14.34 -14.81
C LYS A 323 20.64 14.60 -15.46
N GLU A 324 21.22 15.77 -15.19
CA GLU A 324 22.53 16.15 -15.69
C GLU A 324 23.61 15.21 -15.15
N ALA A 325 23.52 14.82 -13.88
CA ALA A 325 24.43 13.86 -13.27
C ALA A 325 24.33 12.47 -13.95
N MET A 326 23.12 12.00 -14.21
CA MET A 326 22.89 10.72 -14.90
C MET A 326 23.45 10.77 -16.34
N GLU A 327 23.15 11.82 -17.11
CA GLU A 327 23.63 11.99 -18.49
C GLU A 327 25.15 12.10 -18.52
N CYS A 328 25.75 12.90 -17.65
CA CYS A 328 27.20 13.06 -17.53
C CYS A 328 27.92 11.73 -17.30
N LEU A 329 27.43 10.92 -16.34
CA LEU A 329 28.01 9.62 -16.04
C LEU A 329 27.82 8.62 -17.17
N ALA A 330 26.66 8.59 -17.81
CA ALA A 330 26.37 7.71 -18.95
C ALA A 330 27.29 8.02 -20.13
N ASP A 331 27.50 9.31 -20.46
CA ASP A 331 28.37 9.76 -21.55
C ASP A 331 29.86 9.47 -21.28
N ARG A 332 30.26 9.43 -20.01
CA ARG A 332 31.64 9.08 -19.59
C ARG A 332 31.89 7.57 -19.51
N GLY A 333 30.91 6.74 -19.87
CA GLY A 333 31.06 5.28 -19.98
C GLY A 333 30.58 4.50 -18.75
N PHE A 334 29.74 5.11 -17.90
CA PHE A 334 29.08 4.44 -16.77
C PHE A 334 27.59 4.14 -17.07
N PRO A 335 27.30 3.16 -17.95
CA PRO A 335 25.93 2.90 -18.45
C PRO A 335 25.00 2.30 -17.38
N GLN A 336 25.54 1.79 -16.27
CA GLN A 336 24.75 1.25 -15.15
C GLN A 336 24.41 2.35 -14.15
N THR A 337 23.94 3.48 -14.65
CA THR A 337 23.50 4.64 -13.86
C THR A 337 22.00 4.75 -13.93
N VAL A 338 21.35 4.89 -12.79
CA VAL A 338 19.90 4.95 -12.64
C VAL A 338 19.50 6.24 -11.92
N ASP A 339 18.58 6.99 -12.51
CA ASP A 339 17.97 8.16 -11.88
C ASP A 339 16.84 7.72 -10.95
N ILE A 340 17.16 7.59 -9.67
CA ILE A 340 16.23 7.19 -8.63
C ILE A 340 15.22 8.30 -8.33
N ALA A 341 15.64 9.56 -8.40
CA ALA A 341 14.74 10.70 -8.19
C ALA A 341 13.62 10.72 -9.25
N ALA A 342 13.95 10.47 -10.52
CA ALA A 342 12.95 10.36 -11.58
C ALA A 342 12.05 9.13 -11.37
N ALA A 343 12.60 7.96 -11.02
CA ALA A 343 11.84 6.75 -10.75
C ALA A 343 10.86 6.96 -9.57
N THR A 344 11.33 7.57 -8.49
CA THR A 344 10.51 7.88 -7.32
C THR A 344 9.39 8.89 -7.65
N ASN A 345 9.71 9.93 -8.40
CA ASN A 345 8.70 10.90 -8.85
C ASN A 345 7.62 10.22 -9.72
N ASN A 346 8.00 9.33 -10.62
CA ASN A 346 7.07 8.54 -11.40
C ASN A 346 6.18 7.66 -10.51
N SER A 347 6.75 6.98 -9.54
CA SER A 347 6.00 6.15 -8.58
C SER A 347 5.02 6.99 -7.75
N ARG A 348 5.45 8.17 -7.26
CA ARG A 348 4.57 9.13 -6.56
C ARG A 348 3.43 9.63 -7.44
N GLN A 349 3.67 9.87 -8.72
CA GLN A 349 2.62 10.25 -9.68
C GLN A 349 1.62 9.13 -9.88
N VAL A 350 2.07 7.89 -10.10
CA VAL A 350 1.20 6.70 -10.22
C VAL A 350 0.34 6.53 -8.96
N TYR A 351 0.95 6.65 -7.78
CA TYR A 351 0.23 6.61 -6.50
C TYR A 351 -0.86 7.69 -6.41
N THR A 352 -0.52 8.93 -6.76
CA THR A 352 -1.47 10.04 -6.71
C THR A 352 -2.65 9.82 -7.66
N ILE A 353 -2.41 9.29 -8.85
CA ILE A 353 -3.46 8.97 -9.81
C ILE A 353 -4.32 7.81 -9.32
N ALA A 354 -3.70 6.74 -8.82
CA ALA A 354 -4.44 5.63 -8.24
C ALA A 354 -5.38 6.11 -7.13
N LYS A 355 -4.87 6.94 -6.22
CA LYS A 355 -5.66 7.56 -5.15
C LYS A 355 -6.81 8.40 -5.68
N LEU A 356 -6.58 9.19 -6.73
CA LEU A 356 -7.61 10.02 -7.35
C LEU A 356 -8.69 9.17 -8.01
N VAL A 357 -8.32 8.12 -8.77
CA VAL A 357 -9.28 7.19 -9.40
C VAL A 357 -10.14 6.50 -8.34
N ILE A 358 -9.54 6.03 -7.25
CA ILE A 358 -10.24 5.40 -6.13
C ILE A 358 -11.21 6.38 -5.48
N CYS A 359 -10.80 7.63 -5.25
CA CYS A 359 -11.64 8.67 -4.69
C CYS A 359 -12.87 8.96 -5.59
N LEU A 360 -12.66 9.12 -6.90
CA LEU A 360 -13.74 9.32 -7.87
C LEU A 360 -14.70 8.13 -7.90
N PHE A 361 -14.17 6.91 -7.85
CA PHE A 361 -14.98 5.70 -7.79
C PHE A 361 -15.82 5.64 -6.50
N SER A 362 -15.24 5.99 -5.35
CA SER A 362 -15.94 6.05 -4.07
C SER A 362 -17.07 7.08 -4.08
N ILE A 363 -16.85 8.25 -4.68
CA ILE A 363 -17.89 9.27 -4.87
C ILE A 363 -19.02 8.72 -5.75
N LEU A 364 -18.69 8.09 -6.88
CA LEU A 364 -19.66 7.49 -7.78
C LEU A 364 -20.54 6.45 -7.07
N MET A 365 -19.91 5.56 -6.29
CA MET A 365 -20.62 4.54 -5.51
C MET A 365 -21.53 5.18 -4.45
N THR A 366 -21.08 6.23 -3.78
CA THR A 366 -21.90 6.98 -2.81
C THR A 366 -23.13 7.59 -3.46
N VAL A 367 -22.98 8.16 -4.65
CA VAL A 367 -24.11 8.72 -5.43
C VAL A 367 -25.09 7.60 -5.83
N ILE A 368 -24.61 6.46 -6.32
CA ILE A 368 -25.45 5.32 -6.69
C ILE A 368 -26.23 4.80 -5.47
N ILE A 369 -25.59 4.66 -4.33
CA ILE A 369 -26.25 4.24 -3.07
C ILE A 369 -27.33 5.25 -2.68
N SER A 370 -27.00 6.53 -2.71
CA SER A 370 -27.94 7.61 -2.37
C SER A 370 -29.16 7.61 -3.28
N LEU A 371 -28.96 7.48 -4.58
CA LEU A 371 -30.05 7.37 -5.57
C LEU A 371 -30.93 6.13 -5.33
N ASN A 372 -30.32 5.00 -5.00
CA ASN A 372 -31.03 3.77 -4.69
C ASN A 372 -31.91 3.92 -3.42
N VAL A 373 -31.37 4.55 -2.37
CA VAL A 373 -32.11 4.88 -1.15
C VAL A 373 -33.27 5.84 -1.44
N CYS A 374 -33.02 6.94 -2.15
CA CYS A 374 -34.03 7.92 -2.54
C CYS A 374 -35.16 7.29 -3.36
N ASN A 375 -34.82 6.50 -4.37
CA ASN A 375 -35.80 5.81 -5.20
C ASN A 375 -36.65 4.84 -4.38
N THR A 376 -36.04 4.11 -3.47
CA THR A 376 -36.71 3.15 -2.58
C THR A 376 -37.67 3.86 -1.61
N ILE A 377 -37.25 4.96 -1.01
CA ILE A 377 -38.10 5.79 -0.10
C ILE A 377 -39.26 6.38 -0.90
N SER A 378 -38.99 7.01 -2.06
CA SER A 378 -39.98 7.61 -2.93
C SER A 378 -41.06 6.61 -3.34
N ASN A 379 -40.65 5.44 -3.82
CA ASN A 379 -41.58 4.34 -4.18
C ASN A 379 -42.40 3.89 -2.98
N THR A 380 -41.82 3.85 -1.78
CA THR A 380 -42.51 3.45 -0.57
C THR A 380 -43.57 4.48 -0.18
N ILE A 381 -43.27 5.76 -0.25
CA ILE A 381 -44.21 6.84 0.03
C ILE A 381 -45.32 6.85 -1.01
N HIS A 382 -44.99 6.73 -2.31
CA HIS A 382 -45.98 6.73 -3.37
C HIS A 382 -47.02 5.60 -3.22
N LEU A 383 -46.58 4.40 -2.89
CA LEU A 383 -47.47 3.26 -2.65
C LEU A 383 -48.34 3.37 -1.39
N ARG A 384 -48.02 4.27 -0.47
CA ARG A 384 -48.75 4.51 0.77
C ARG A 384 -49.52 5.85 0.78
N ARG A 385 -49.63 6.48 -0.37
CA ARG A 385 -50.30 7.79 -0.52
C ARG A 385 -51.72 7.79 0.05
N SER A 386 -52.49 6.70 -0.11
CA SER A 386 -53.84 6.57 0.43
C SER A 386 -53.83 6.48 1.96
N GLU A 387 -52.86 5.78 2.59
CA GLU A 387 -52.74 5.69 4.04
C GLU A 387 -52.40 7.08 4.62
N PHE A 388 -51.51 7.83 4.01
CA PHE A 388 -51.18 9.18 4.39
C PHE A 388 -52.35 10.17 4.22
N ALA A 389 -53.16 9.99 3.17
CA ALA A 389 -54.39 10.80 3.00
C ALA A 389 -55.38 10.58 4.14
N VAL A 390 -55.58 9.34 4.58
CA VAL A 390 -56.43 9.01 5.71
C VAL A 390 -55.88 9.58 7.04
N LEU A 391 -54.55 9.50 7.26
CA LEU A 391 -53.94 10.08 8.46
C LEU A 391 -54.06 11.61 8.47
N ARG A 392 -53.95 12.26 7.32
CA ARG A 392 -54.20 13.72 7.19
C ARG A 392 -55.64 14.10 7.48
N SER A 393 -56.63 13.30 7.06
CA SER A 393 -58.04 13.56 7.34
C SER A 393 -58.37 13.46 8.82
N VAL A 394 -57.57 12.72 9.60
CA VAL A 394 -57.72 12.57 11.09
C VAL A 394 -56.91 13.62 11.84
N GLY A 395 -56.24 14.56 11.16
CA GLY A 395 -55.57 15.71 11.78
C GLY A 395 -54.05 15.61 11.84
N MET A 396 -53.40 14.70 11.09
CA MET A 396 -51.95 14.66 11.01
C MET A 396 -51.42 15.90 10.21
N THR A 397 -50.49 16.64 10.83
CA THR A 397 -49.87 17.81 10.17
C THR A 397 -48.83 17.40 9.12
N ALA A 398 -48.46 18.36 8.23
CA ALA A 398 -47.44 18.10 7.22
C ALA A 398 -46.04 17.86 7.78
N LYS A 399 -45.81 18.18 9.06
CA LYS A 399 -44.54 17.97 9.79
C LYS A 399 -44.54 16.73 10.68
N GLY A 400 -45.65 16.02 10.77
CA GLY A 400 -45.85 14.85 11.63
C GLY A 400 -45.88 13.54 10.85
#